data_4e4d5ad26c747e2aab8a0ad3b1b04ef0
#
_entry.id   4e4d5ad26c747e2aab8a0ad3b1b04ef0
#
_cell.length_a   1.000
_cell.length_b   1.000
_cell.length_c   1.000
_cell.angle_alpha   90.00
_cell.angle_beta   90.00
_cell.angle_gamma   90.00
#
_symmetry.space_group_name_H-M   'P 1'
#
loop_
_entity.id
_entity.type
_entity.pdbx_description
1 polymer ?
#
loop_
_entity_poly.entity_id
_entity_poly.type
_entity_poly.pdbx_seq_one_letter_code
_entity_poly.pdbx_strand_id
1 'polypeptide(L)'
;IEKGSPYKELKKTYIIFICLENPFKKSGKNLPIYTFENICLQDNEIKLKDDAYKVIINAAGDRDNLSDNMCAFLDYLQGKNAESKLTKDIEKSVDKAIERSDWRVEYMTLNAKIMEEREDERIKNILTTISILKGLGIQDSKIIEQISERFGITLDETYKYLDKYYE
;
A
#
# COMPACT_ATOMS: atom_id res chain seq x y z
N ILE A 1 17.26 -23.93 7.34
CA ILE A 1 17.73 -25.07 6.53
C ILE A 1 19.24 -24.96 6.46
N GLU A 2 19.95 -26.03 6.78
CA GLU A 2 21.41 -26.06 6.70
C GLU A 2 21.89 -26.01 5.25
N LYS A 3 23.07 -25.43 5.02
CA LYS A 3 23.67 -25.34 3.68
C LYS A 3 23.86 -26.74 3.10
N GLY A 4 23.17 -27.05 1.99
CA GLY A 4 23.24 -28.36 1.31
C GLY A 4 22.05 -29.29 1.58
N SER A 5 21.05 -28.85 2.38
CA SER A 5 19.81 -29.62 2.56
C SER A 5 19.04 -29.74 1.24
N PRO A 6 18.37 -30.88 1.00
CA PRO A 6 17.54 -31.07 -0.18
C PRO A 6 16.42 -30.03 -0.26
N TYR A 7 16.13 -29.56 -1.45
CA TYR A 7 15.06 -28.56 -1.70
C TYR A 7 13.67 -29.01 -1.19
N LYS A 8 13.45 -30.33 -1.10
CA LYS A 8 12.22 -30.93 -0.56
C LYS A 8 12.02 -30.74 0.95
N GLU A 9 13.04 -30.29 1.67
CA GLU A 9 12.95 -29.98 3.11
C GLU A 9 12.51 -28.52 3.38
N LEU A 10 12.27 -27.72 2.35
CA LEU A 10 11.72 -26.39 2.48
C LEU A 10 10.34 -26.47 3.14
N LYS A 11 10.19 -25.75 4.25
CA LYS A 11 8.89 -25.64 4.94
C LYS A 11 7.94 -24.78 4.11
N LYS A 12 6.69 -25.15 4.10
CA LYS A 12 5.62 -24.38 3.48
C LYS A 12 5.63 -22.94 3.99
N THR A 13 5.74 -21.99 3.08
CA THR A 13 5.88 -20.57 3.39
C THR A 13 4.75 -19.77 2.77
N TYR A 14 4.14 -18.87 3.54
CA TYR A 14 3.15 -17.92 3.06
C TYR A 14 3.65 -16.51 3.30
N ILE A 15 3.63 -15.70 2.25
CA ILE A 15 3.81 -14.25 2.33
C ILE A 15 2.44 -13.65 2.11
N ILE A 16 1.87 -13.01 3.14
CA ILE A 16 0.51 -12.46 3.11
C ILE A 16 0.59 -10.94 3.03
N PHE A 17 -0.02 -10.37 2.00
CA PHE A 17 -0.22 -8.94 1.84
C PHE A 17 -1.70 -8.62 2.10
N ILE A 18 -1.97 -7.60 2.91
CA ILE A 18 -3.31 -7.08 3.14
C ILE A 18 -3.42 -5.73 2.44
N CYS A 19 -4.33 -5.63 1.47
CA CYS A 19 -4.57 -4.44 0.68
C CYS A 19 -5.96 -3.89 1.00
N LEU A 20 -6.06 -2.62 1.38
CA LEU A 20 -7.35 -1.98 1.64
C LEU A 20 -8.12 -1.70 0.34
N GLU A 21 -7.42 -1.57 -0.77
CA GLU A 21 -7.98 -1.42 -2.10
C GLU A 21 -7.57 -2.56 -3.02
N ASN A 22 -8.31 -2.76 -4.12
CA ASN A 22 -8.00 -3.79 -5.11
C ASN A 22 -6.66 -3.49 -5.82
N PRO A 23 -5.59 -4.27 -5.58
CA PRO A 23 -4.29 -4.07 -6.21
C PRO A 23 -4.27 -4.43 -7.71
N PHE A 24 -5.30 -5.15 -8.19
CA PHE A 24 -5.44 -5.61 -9.56
C PHE A 24 -6.61 -4.95 -10.31
N LYS A 25 -6.92 -3.70 -10.02
CA LYS A 25 -8.00 -2.92 -10.68
C LYS A 25 -7.98 -3.04 -12.21
N LYS A 26 -6.79 -3.01 -12.81
CA LYS A 26 -6.59 -3.09 -14.26
C LYS A 26 -6.98 -4.45 -14.88
N SER A 27 -7.05 -5.52 -14.10
CA SER A 27 -7.42 -6.85 -14.59
C SER A 27 -8.93 -7.03 -14.78
N GLY A 28 -9.74 -6.09 -14.32
CA GLY A 28 -11.20 -6.19 -14.29
C GLY A 28 -11.73 -7.22 -13.29
N LYS A 29 -10.87 -7.82 -12.46
CA LYS A 29 -11.23 -8.77 -11.42
C LYS A 29 -11.21 -8.09 -10.05
N ASN A 30 -12.12 -8.51 -9.16
CA ASN A 30 -12.21 -7.99 -7.80
C ASN A 30 -12.29 -9.11 -6.77
N LEU A 31 -11.41 -10.12 -6.91
CA LEU A 31 -11.40 -11.24 -5.97
C LEU A 31 -10.97 -10.77 -4.57
N PRO A 32 -11.55 -11.33 -3.51
CA PRO A 32 -11.17 -11.00 -2.14
C PRO A 32 -9.83 -11.62 -1.74
N ILE A 33 -9.45 -12.72 -2.37
CA ILE A 33 -8.17 -13.41 -2.11
C ILE A 33 -7.57 -13.82 -3.45
N TYR A 34 -6.30 -13.46 -3.64
CA TYR A 34 -5.47 -13.93 -4.75
C TYR A 34 -4.33 -14.75 -4.18
N THR A 35 -4.19 -15.99 -4.65
CA THR A 35 -3.07 -16.86 -4.25
C THR A 35 -2.18 -17.12 -5.46
N PHE A 36 -0.89 -16.88 -5.30
CA PHE A 36 0.13 -17.08 -6.32
C PHE A 36 1.11 -18.14 -5.88
N GLU A 37 1.54 -18.95 -6.84
CA GLU A 37 2.62 -19.90 -6.73
C GLU A 37 3.66 -19.63 -7.81
N ASN A 38 4.86 -20.16 -7.65
CA ASN A 38 5.93 -19.99 -8.62
C ASN A 38 5.74 -20.95 -9.80
N ILE A 39 5.63 -20.38 -11.02
CA ILE A 39 5.49 -21.11 -12.27
C ILE A 39 6.63 -20.76 -13.23
N CYS A 40 6.95 -21.63 -14.18
CA CYS A 40 7.88 -21.35 -15.26
C CYS A 40 7.25 -20.38 -16.27
N LEU A 41 7.94 -19.26 -16.56
CA LEU A 41 7.43 -18.27 -17.51
C LEU A 41 7.44 -18.77 -18.96
N GLN A 42 8.31 -19.73 -19.29
CA GLN A 42 8.43 -20.34 -20.60
C GLN A 42 7.37 -21.42 -20.84
N ASP A 43 6.87 -22.03 -19.74
CA ASP A 43 5.82 -23.04 -19.77
C ASP A 43 5.01 -22.98 -18.47
N ASN A 44 3.82 -22.43 -18.53
CA ASN A 44 2.95 -22.20 -17.37
C ASN A 44 2.39 -23.48 -16.72
N GLU A 45 2.51 -24.64 -17.37
CA GLU A 45 2.12 -25.93 -16.79
C GLU A 45 3.17 -26.44 -15.79
N ILE A 46 4.41 -25.94 -15.88
CA ILE A 46 5.51 -26.30 -14.99
C ILE A 46 5.46 -25.43 -13.74
N LYS A 47 5.15 -26.06 -12.61
CA LYS A 47 5.16 -25.45 -11.29
C LYS A 47 6.45 -25.78 -10.56
N LEU A 48 7.04 -24.79 -9.87
CA LEU A 48 8.29 -24.99 -9.12
C LEU A 48 8.13 -25.95 -7.94
N LYS A 49 6.91 -26.03 -7.36
CA LYS A 49 6.56 -26.89 -6.22
C LYS A 49 7.48 -26.68 -5.00
N ASP A 50 7.80 -25.44 -4.73
CA ASP A 50 8.66 -25.01 -3.62
C ASP A 50 7.88 -24.73 -2.33
N ASP A 51 6.59 -25.00 -2.31
CA ASP A 51 5.68 -24.70 -1.20
C ASP A 51 5.73 -23.23 -0.73
N ALA A 52 6.13 -22.30 -1.61
CA ALA A 52 6.15 -20.87 -1.36
C ALA A 52 4.96 -20.19 -2.04
N TYR A 53 4.08 -19.61 -1.23
CA TYR A 53 2.87 -18.96 -1.70
C TYR A 53 2.86 -17.49 -1.36
N LYS A 54 2.40 -16.67 -2.31
CA LYS A 54 2.06 -15.25 -2.04
C LYS A 54 0.54 -15.13 -2.02
N VAL A 55 -0.01 -14.66 -0.90
CA VAL A 55 -1.45 -14.46 -0.72
C VAL A 55 -1.71 -12.97 -0.60
N ILE A 56 -2.58 -12.46 -1.45
CA ILE A 56 -3.01 -11.07 -1.40
C ILE A 56 -4.46 -11.05 -0.98
N ILE A 57 -4.72 -10.45 0.18
CA ILE A 57 -6.05 -10.22 0.72
C ILE A 57 -6.48 -8.82 0.29
N ASN A 58 -7.55 -8.74 -0.48
CA ASN A 58 -8.15 -7.50 -0.97
C ASN A 58 -9.37 -7.17 -0.11
N ALA A 59 -9.25 -6.22 0.81
CA ALA A 59 -10.35 -5.85 1.70
C ALA A 59 -11.56 -5.25 0.96
N ALA A 60 -11.36 -4.66 -0.22
CA ALA A 60 -12.41 -4.16 -1.11
C ALA A 60 -12.95 -5.22 -2.08
N GLY A 61 -12.53 -6.49 -1.95
CA GLY A 61 -12.95 -7.59 -2.83
C GLY A 61 -14.41 -7.99 -2.64
N ASP A 62 -14.95 -8.71 -3.62
CA ASP A 62 -16.30 -9.25 -3.57
C ASP A 62 -16.46 -10.22 -2.41
N ARG A 63 -17.66 -10.28 -1.83
CA ARG A 63 -17.95 -11.13 -0.66
C ARG A 63 -18.48 -12.51 -1.03
N ASP A 64 -18.71 -12.77 -2.31
CA ASP A 64 -19.27 -14.01 -2.80
C ASP A 64 -18.40 -15.23 -2.44
N ASN A 65 -19.04 -16.28 -1.97
CA ASN A 65 -18.40 -17.55 -1.58
C ASN A 65 -17.36 -17.46 -0.45
N LEU A 66 -17.38 -16.39 0.35
CA LEU A 66 -16.59 -16.28 1.57
C LEU A 66 -17.37 -16.78 2.79
N SER A 67 -16.65 -17.25 3.81
CA SER A 67 -17.25 -17.52 5.12
C SER A 67 -17.61 -16.20 5.83
N ASP A 68 -18.61 -16.26 6.72
CA ASP A 68 -19.03 -15.10 7.52
C ASP A 68 -17.88 -14.48 8.31
N ASN A 69 -16.96 -15.29 8.84
CA ASN A 69 -15.77 -14.84 9.54
C ASN A 69 -14.82 -14.04 8.63
N MET A 70 -14.66 -14.49 7.36
CA MET A 70 -13.82 -13.78 6.40
C MET A 70 -14.50 -12.49 5.96
N CYS A 71 -15.80 -12.49 5.72
CA CYS A 71 -16.56 -11.27 5.44
C CYS A 71 -16.42 -10.25 6.56
N ALA A 72 -16.64 -10.65 7.81
CA ALA A 72 -16.49 -9.81 8.98
C ALA A 72 -15.04 -9.27 9.14
N PHE A 73 -14.04 -10.10 8.82
CA PHE A 73 -12.63 -9.67 8.85
C PHE A 73 -12.33 -8.60 7.79
N LEU A 74 -12.77 -8.81 6.54
CA LEU A 74 -12.58 -7.84 5.47
C LEU A 74 -13.34 -6.54 5.74
N ASP A 75 -14.52 -6.63 6.34
CA ASP A 75 -15.30 -5.46 6.74
C ASP A 75 -14.64 -4.68 7.88
N TYR A 76 -14.07 -5.39 8.86
CA TYR A 76 -13.25 -4.77 9.92
C TYR A 76 -12.02 -4.04 9.35
N LEU A 77 -11.33 -4.61 8.36
CA LEU A 77 -10.22 -3.94 7.67
C LEU A 77 -10.66 -2.68 6.92
N GLN A 78 -11.93 -2.61 6.48
CA GLN A 78 -12.54 -1.44 5.86
C GLN A 78 -13.06 -0.40 6.88
N GLY A 79 -12.78 -0.60 8.17
CA GLY A 79 -13.15 0.31 9.25
C GLY A 79 -14.56 0.11 9.81
N LYS A 80 -15.24 -1.02 9.49
CA LYS A 80 -16.49 -1.38 10.15
C LYS A 80 -16.25 -1.97 11.54
N ASN A 81 -17.28 -2.03 12.36
CA ASN A 81 -17.20 -2.58 13.71
C ASN A 81 -16.79 -4.06 13.72
N ALA A 82 -16.14 -4.48 14.80
CA ALA A 82 -15.79 -5.88 15.04
C ALA A 82 -17.05 -6.71 15.41
N GLU A 83 -17.54 -7.53 14.49
CA GLU A 83 -18.78 -8.31 14.69
C GLU A 83 -18.50 -9.79 15.03
N SER A 84 -17.50 -10.38 14.39
CA SER A 84 -17.13 -11.79 14.62
C SER A 84 -16.26 -11.95 15.88
N LYS A 85 -16.18 -13.18 16.40
CA LYS A 85 -15.24 -13.50 17.49
C LYS A 85 -13.81 -13.14 17.13
N LEU A 86 -13.38 -13.48 15.90
CA LEU A 86 -12.04 -13.20 15.42
C LEU A 86 -11.75 -11.68 15.44
N THR A 87 -12.63 -10.86 14.87
CA THR A 87 -12.42 -9.41 14.80
C THR A 87 -12.45 -8.76 16.18
N LYS A 88 -13.30 -9.23 17.11
CA LYS A 88 -13.31 -8.79 18.51
C LYS A 88 -12.03 -9.15 19.26
N ASP A 89 -11.46 -10.32 18.99
CA ASP A 89 -10.20 -10.74 19.62
C ASP A 89 -9.01 -9.93 19.05
N ILE A 90 -9.05 -9.59 17.76
CA ILE A 90 -8.09 -8.68 17.12
C ILE A 90 -8.20 -7.28 17.74
N GLU A 91 -9.39 -6.71 17.83
CA GLU A 91 -9.65 -5.39 18.42
C GLU A 91 -9.10 -5.29 19.84
N LYS A 92 -9.40 -6.27 20.70
CA LYS A 92 -8.83 -6.33 22.06
C LYS A 92 -7.29 -6.40 22.08
N SER A 93 -6.71 -7.06 21.07
CA SER A 93 -5.24 -7.16 20.97
C SER A 93 -4.63 -5.84 20.51
N VAL A 94 -5.32 -5.11 19.62
CA VAL A 94 -4.95 -3.76 19.18
C VAL A 94 -5.03 -2.79 20.35
N ASP A 95 -6.12 -2.81 21.14
CA ASP A 95 -6.28 -1.95 22.32
C ASP A 95 -5.13 -2.15 23.33
N LYS A 96 -4.80 -3.41 23.64
CA LYS A 96 -3.65 -3.74 24.50
C LYS A 96 -2.31 -3.27 23.92
N ALA A 97 -2.15 -3.33 22.60
CA ALA A 97 -0.94 -2.86 21.94
C ALA A 97 -0.81 -1.33 22.02
N ILE A 98 -1.93 -0.60 21.85
CA ILE A 98 -1.99 0.87 21.95
C ILE A 98 -1.67 1.33 23.40
N GLU A 99 -2.07 0.57 24.42
CA GLU A 99 -1.77 0.87 25.82
C GLU A 99 -0.26 0.74 26.16
N ARG A 100 0.49 -0.04 25.37
CA ARG A 100 1.93 -0.23 25.59
C ARG A 100 2.72 0.98 25.08
N SER A 101 3.44 1.63 25.98
CA SER A 101 4.21 2.85 25.68
C SER A 101 5.32 2.63 24.64
N ASP A 102 5.97 1.47 24.64
CA ASP A 102 7.04 1.08 23.71
C ASP A 102 6.50 0.97 22.25
N TRP A 103 5.38 0.31 22.06
CA TRP A 103 4.73 0.16 20.75
C TRP A 103 4.15 1.48 20.24
N ARG A 104 3.63 2.29 21.16
CA ARG A 104 3.09 3.61 20.84
C ARG A 104 4.18 4.54 20.29
N VAL A 105 5.36 4.56 20.89
CA VAL A 105 6.51 5.36 20.42
C VAL A 105 6.96 4.87 19.04
N GLU A 106 7.09 3.56 18.84
CA GLU A 106 7.49 2.97 17.56
C GLU A 106 6.49 3.30 16.44
N TYR A 107 5.19 3.17 16.71
CA TYR A 107 4.13 3.51 15.77
C TYR A 107 4.12 5.01 15.40
N MET A 108 4.29 5.90 16.38
CA MET A 108 4.38 7.35 16.15
C MET A 108 5.61 7.72 15.32
N THR A 109 6.75 7.08 15.59
CA THR A 109 7.99 7.29 14.82
C THR A 109 7.84 6.81 13.38
N LEU A 110 7.22 5.66 13.15
CA LEU A 110 6.95 5.13 11.82
C LEU A 110 6.00 6.05 11.04
N ASN A 111 4.91 6.50 11.66
CA ASN A 111 3.97 7.43 11.01
C ASN A 111 4.64 8.76 10.67
N ALA A 112 5.50 9.30 11.55
CA ALA A 112 6.24 10.53 11.27
C ALA A 112 7.15 10.36 10.03
N LYS A 113 7.88 9.24 9.92
CA LYS A 113 8.70 8.93 8.76
C LYS A 113 7.87 8.78 7.47
N ILE A 114 6.74 8.08 7.54
CA ILE A 114 5.85 7.92 6.37
C ILE A 114 5.31 9.28 5.92
N MET A 115 4.97 10.17 6.85
CA MET A 115 4.51 11.51 6.53
C MET A 115 5.62 12.36 5.88
N GLU A 116 6.85 12.27 6.40
CA GLU A 116 8.03 12.94 5.86
C GLU A 116 8.32 12.45 4.43
N GLU A 117 8.37 11.14 4.20
CA GLU A 117 8.58 10.57 2.86
C GLU A 117 7.50 10.99 1.85
N ARG A 118 6.23 11.04 2.28
CA ARG A 118 5.12 11.50 1.42
C ARG A 118 5.24 12.98 1.06
N GLU A 119 5.66 13.81 2.01
CA GLU A 119 5.86 15.23 1.76
C GLU A 119 7.04 15.46 0.81
N ASP A 120 8.13 14.72 0.99
CA ASP A 120 9.28 14.76 0.08
C ASP A 120 8.91 14.34 -1.35
N GLU A 121 8.14 13.26 -1.50
CA GLU A 121 7.62 12.85 -2.80
C GLU A 121 6.69 13.91 -3.42
N ARG A 122 5.84 14.55 -2.61
CA ARG A 122 4.96 15.63 -3.07
C ARG A 122 5.75 16.81 -3.58
N ILE A 123 6.76 17.27 -2.82
CA ILE A 123 7.66 18.36 -3.20
C ILE A 123 8.38 18.02 -4.52
N LYS A 124 8.94 16.82 -4.61
CA LYS A 124 9.62 16.34 -5.82
C LYS A 124 8.69 16.35 -7.04
N ASN A 125 7.44 15.92 -6.88
CA ASN A 125 6.45 15.91 -7.96
C ASN A 125 6.08 17.34 -8.40
N ILE A 126 5.94 18.28 -7.47
CA ILE A 126 5.69 19.69 -7.78
C ILE A 126 6.86 20.28 -8.58
N LEU A 127 8.10 20.13 -8.09
CA LEU A 127 9.29 20.64 -8.76
C LEU A 127 9.51 20.01 -10.14
N THR A 128 9.27 18.73 -10.29
CA THR A 128 9.33 18.03 -11.57
C THR A 128 8.28 18.58 -12.55
N THR A 129 7.07 18.84 -12.08
CA THR A 129 5.99 19.42 -12.92
C THR A 129 6.34 20.83 -13.35
N ILE A 130 6.88 21.67 -12.44
CA ILE A 130 7.38 23.01 -12.78
C ILE A 130 8.46 22.93 -13.85
N SER A 131 9.44 22.03 -13.70
CA SER A 131 10.53 21.82 -14.66
C SER A 131 9.99 21.46 -16.06
N ILE A 132 9.03 20.57 -16.13
CA ILE A 132 8.39 20.16 -17.41
C ILE A 132 7.69 21.37 -18.06
N LEU A 133 6.88 22.10 -17.31
CA LEU A 133 6.13 23.25 -17.82
C LEU A 133 7.06 24.37 -18.29
N LYS A 134 8.15 24.59 -17.57
CA LYS A 134 9.22 25.52 -17.99
C LYS A 134 9.90 25.08 -19.27
N GLY A 135 10.25 23.79 -19.37
CA GLY A 135 10.83 23.21 -20.58
C GLY A 135 9.94 23.35 -21.82
N LEU A 136 8.62 23.42 -21.61
CA LEU A 136 7.63 23.69 -22.66
C LEU A 136 7.42 25.19 -22.95
N GLY A 137 8.14 26.08 -22.30
CA GLY A 137 8.05 27.54 -22.52
C GLY A 137 6.80 28.18 -21.91
N ILE A 138 6.13 27.53 -20.95
CA ILE A 138 4.95 28.09 -20.27
C ILE A 138 5.37 29.25 -19.37
N GLN A 139 4.63 30.34 -19.40
CA GLN A 139 4.87 31.52 -18.55
C GLN A 139 4.58 31.21 -17.08
N ASP A 140 5.34 31.85 -16.18
CA ASP A 140 5.27 31.63 -14.72
C ASP A 140 3.87 31.80 -14.14
N SER A 141 3.15 32.83 -14.58
CA SER A 141 1.78 33.07 -14.13
C SER A 141 0.84 31.87 -14.38
N LYS A 142 0.98 31.22 -15.53
CA LYS A 142 0.20 30.02 -15.88
C LYS A 142 0.70 28.79 -15.15
N ILE A 143 2.00 28.68 -14.91
CA ILE A 143 2.59 27.59 -14.10
C ILE A 143 2.04 27.64 -12.69
N ILE A 144 2.01 28.83 -12.07
CA ILE A 144 1.48 29.04 -10.73
C ILE A 144 0.02 28.61 -10.62
N GLU A 145 -0.81 29.03 -11.58
CA GLU A 145 -2.22 28.66 -11.61
C GLU A 145 -2.41 27.14 -11.73
N GLN A 146 -1.72 26.50 -12.67
CA GLN A 146 -1.83 25.05 -12.89
C GLN A 146 -1.31 24.22 -11.71
N ILE A 147 -0.22 24.62 -11.07
CA ILE A 147 0.35 23.92 -9.92
C ILE A 147 -0.58 24.08 -8.71
N SER A 148 -1.09 25.29 -8.45
CA SER A 148 -2.03 25.58 -7.37
C SER A 148 -3.28 24.70 -7.50
N GLU A 149 -3.90 24.66 -8.69
CA GLU A 149 -5.08 23.86 -8.96
C GLU A 149 -4.80 22.34 -8.86
N ARG A 150 -3.73 21.85 -9.49
CA ARG A 150 -3.41 20.43 -9.57
C ARG A 150 -3.05 19.81 -8.24
N PHE A 151 -2.30 20.53 -7.40
CA PHE A 151 -1.80 20.05 -6.12
C PHE A 151 -2.62 20.53 -4.93
N GLY A 152 -3.64 21.39 -5.14
CA GLY A 152 -4.51 21.93 -4.09
C GLY A 152 -3.74 22.76 -3.07
N ILE A 153 -2.75 23.53 -3.51
CA ILE A 153 -1.93 24.42 -2.68
C ILE A 153 -2.25 25.88 -2.99
N THR A 154 -1.93 26.76 -2.05
CA THR A 154 -2.14 28.20 -2.22
C THR A 154 -1.20 28.79 -3.27
N LEU A 155 -1.54 29.95 -3.83
CA LEU A 155 -0.67 30.66 -4.74
C LEU A 155 0.66 31.03 -4.07
N ASP A 156 0.63 31.46 -2.81
CA ASP A 156 1.83 31.80 -2.03
C ASP A 156 2.77 30.61 -1.83
N GLU A 157 2.24 29.42 -1.60
CA GLU A 157 3.03 28.20 -1.54
C GLU A 157 3.62 27.86 -2.90
N THR A 158 2.84 28.05 -3.98
CA THR A 158 3.33 27.80 -5.34
C THR A 158 4.48 28.73 -5.72
N TYR A 159 4.42 30.00 -5.34
CA TYR A 159 5.54 30.93 -5.52
C TYR A 159 6.82 30.44 -4.86
N LYS A 160 6.75 29.93 -3.61
CA LYS A 160 7.92 29.37 -2.91
C LYS A 160 8.54 28.18 -3.64
N TYR A 161 7.72 27.31 -4.26
CA TYR A 161 8.24 26.21 -5.08
C TYR A 161 8.86 26.68 -6.39
N LEU A 162 8.31 27.73 -6.99
CA LEU A 162 8.89 28.33 -8.19
C LEU A 162 10.24 28.97 -7.89
N ASP A 163 10.36 29.70 -6.79
CA ASP A 163 11.63 30.29 -6.33
C ASP A 163 12.67 29.21 -6.06
N LYS A 164 12.28 28.12 -5.36
CA LYS A 164 13.15 26.98 -5.10
C LYS A 164 13.60 26.23 -6.37
N TYR A 165 12.86 26.34 -7.45
CA TYR A 165 13.26 25.79 -8.75
C TYR A 165 14.40 26.60 -9.38
N TYR A 166 14.53 27.89 -9.08
CA TYR A 166 15.56 28.78 -9.61
C TYR A 166 16.84 28.80 -8.78
N GLU A 167 16.84 28.23 -7.55
CA GLU A 167 18.04 28.03 -6.72
C GLU A 167 18.88 26.82 -7.20
#